data_3aeed50f0a983aba1df76735a7feae18
#
_entry.id   3aeed50f0a983aba1df76735a7feae18
#
_cell.length_a   1.000
_cell.length_b   1.000
_cell.length_c   1.000
_cell.angle_alpha   90.00
_cell.angle_beta   90.00
_cell.angle_gamma   90.00
#
_symmetry.space_group_name_H-M   'P 1'
#
loop_
_entity.id
_entity.type
_entity.pdbx_description
1 polymer ?
#
loop_
_entity_poly.entity_id
_entity_poly.type
_entity_poly.pdbx_seq_one_letter_code
_entity_poly.pdbx_strand_id
1 'polypeptide(L)'
;MKVAVFDEATNSHPWTQFPHQGDVGIRGYGASAGEAFENAARAMTSVVTPLGSLSAKETTRIRCQAPNLEILFVDWLNALIYEMATRQMLFRDFHVDINGDVLRAEVHGERVDVGHHEPAVELKGATMTELKVGRGKDGRWIAQCVVDV
;
A
#
# COMPACT_ATOMS: atom_id res chain seq x y z
N MET A 1 -23.29 -8.78 11.49
CA MET A 1 -22.47 -8.55 11.68
C MET A 1 -22.08 -8.11 12.63
N LYS A 2 -22.05 -8.12 12.98
CA LYS A 2 -21.57 -7.46 13.61
C LYS A 2 -20.46 -7.29 13.60
N VAL A 3 -20.70 -7.34 13.30
CA VAL A 3 -19.38 -7.07 12.87
C VAL A 3 -18.88 -5.70 13.13
N ALA A 4 -19.78 -4.76 13.36
CA ALA A 4 -19.38 -3.40 13.60
C ALA A 4 -18.38 -3.28 14.74
N VAL A 5 -18.59 -4.04 15.80
CA VAL A 5 -17.67 -4.02 16.93
C VAL A 5 -16.32 -4.56 16.54
N PHE A 6 -16.33 -5.62 15.74
CA PHE A 6 -15.10 -6.20 15.24
C PHE A 6 -14.33 -5.20 14.37
N ASP A 7 -15.05 -4.48 13.52
CA ASP A 7 -14.41 -3.49 12.66
C ASP A 7 -13.75 -2.39 13.47
N GLU A 8 -14.37 -1.98 14.56
CA GLU A 8 -13.77 -0.96 15.40
C GLU A 8 -12.48 -1.45 16.04
N ALA A 9 -12.43 -2.71 16.42
CA ALA A 9 -11.20 -3.25 16.98
C ALA A 9 -10.08 -3.24 15.94
N THR A 10 -10.38 -3.56 14.69
CA THR A 10 -9.38 -3.50 13.64
C THR A 10 -9.09 -2.08 13.20
N ASN A 11 -10.01 -1.15 13.47
CA ASN A 11 -9.84 0.24 13.07
C ASN A 11 -8.73 0.95 13.82
N SER A 12 -8.21 0.38 14.90
CA SER A 12 -7.04 0.92 15.56
C SER A 12 -5.78 0.72 14.72
N HIS A 13 -5.80 -0.22 13.78
CA HIS A 13 -4.67 -0.48 12.91
C HIS A 13 -4.71 0.43 11.68
N PRO A 14 -3.55 0.93 11.24
CA PRO A 14 -3.50 1.77 10.03
C PRO A 14 -3.70 0.97 8.75
N TRP A 15 -3.48 -0.35 8.78
CA TRP A 15 -3.66 -1.17 7.58
C TRP A 15 -3.99 -2.61 7.96
N THR A 16 -4.56 -3.33 6.98
CA THR A 16 -4.86 -4.76 7.14
C THR A 16 -4.60 -5.48 5.81
N GLN A 17 -4.51 -6.81 5.90
CA GLN A 17 -4.47 -7.71 4.76
C GLN A 17 -5.67 -8.64 4.86
N PHE A 18 -6.15 -9.12 3.71
CA PHE A 18 -7.22 -10.11 3.70
C PHE A 18 -6.98 -11.10 2.56
N PRO A 19 -7.38 -12.38 2.72
CA PRO A 19 -7.17 -13.37 1.68
C PRO A 19 -8.16 -13.18 0.53
N HIS A 20 -7.73 -13.50 -0.70
CA HIS A 20 -8.61 -13.44 -1.87
C HIS A 20 -8.11 -14.43 -2.92
N GLN A 21 -8.67 -15.66 -2.91
CA GLN A 21 -8.47 -16.66 -3.97
C GLN A 21 -7.00 -16.87 -4.33
N GLY A 22 -6.16 -17.02 -3.33
CA GLY A 22 -4.73 -17.25 -3.56
C GLY A 22 -3.90 -15.98 -3.65
N ASP A 23 -4.54 -14.83 -3.82
CA ASP A 23 -3.88 -13.54 -3.81
C ASP A 23 -4.13 -12.83 -2.49
N VAL A 24 -3.60 -11.62 -2.34
CA VAL A 24 -3.69 -10.89 -1.07
C VAL A 24 -4.40 -9.56 -1.27
N GLY A 25 -5.48 -9.35 -0.52
CA GLY A 25 -6.10 -8.05 -0.44
C GLY A 25 -5.33 -7.17 0.54
N ILE A 26 -5.17 -5.91 0.19
CA ILE A 26 -4.54 -4.94 1.09
C ILE A 26 -5.49 -3.76 1.28
N ARG A 27 -5.45 -3.19 2.49
CA ARG A 27 -6.31 -2.06 2.85
C ARG A 27 -5.55 -1.11 3.75
N GLY A 28 -5.55 0.17 3.38
CA GLY A 28 -4.99 1.22 4.21
C GLY A 28 -6.09 2.16 4.69
N TYR A 29 -5.92 2.69 5.90
CA TYR A 29 -6.83 3.66 6.52
C TYR A 29 -6.08 4.95 6.79
N GLY A 30 -6.78 6.07 6.78
CA GLY A 30 -6.14 7.32 7.12
C GLY A 30 -7.10 8.47 7.27
N ALA A 31 -6.59 9.60 7.76
CA ALA A 31 -7.37 10.84 7.91
C ALA A 31 -7.55 11.53 6.55
N SER A 32 -6.77 11.14 5.55
CA SER A 32 -6.84 11.66 4.19
C SER A 32 -6.64 10.52 3.20
N ALA A 33 -6.97 10.76 1.95
CA ALA A 33 -6.71 9.77 0.89
C ALA A 33 -5.22 9.45 0.82
N GLY A 34 -4.36 10.47 0.91
CA GLY A 34 -2.91 10.27 0.88
C GLY A 34 -2.43 9.36 2.00
N GLU A 35 -2.93 9.56 3.21
CA GLU A 35 -2.54 8.71 4.33
C GLU A 35 -3.03 7.27 4.13
N ALA A 36 -4.24 7.09 3.61
CA ALA A 36 -4.75 5.76 3.30
C ALA A 36 -3.87 5.07 2.24
N PHE A 37 -3.39 5.81 1.24
CA PHE A 37 -2.48 5.29 0.23
C PHE A 37 -1.14 4.87 0.86
N GLU A 38 -0.62 5.68 1.78
CA GLU A 38 0.63 5.35 2.49
C GLU A 38 0.48 4.06 3.27
N ASN A 39 -0.62 3.92 4.01
CA ASN A 39 -0.85 2.76 4.84
C ASN A 39 -1.14 1.51 4.02
N ALA A 40 -1.81 1.65 2.87
CA ALA A 40 -1.98 0.52 1.95
C ALA A 40 -0.64 0.05 1.40
N ALA A 41 0.29 0.97 1.13
CA ALA A 41 1.64 0.60 0.70
C ALA A 41 2.38 -0.18 1.78
N ARG A 42 2.19 0.20 3.05
CA ARG A 42 2.76 -0.56 4.18
C ARG A 42 2.17 -1.97 4.24
N ALA A 43 0.86 -2.09 4.04
CA ALA A 43 0.21 -3.39 3.99
C ALA A 43 0.81 -4.26 2.88
N MET A 44 1.02 -3.66 1.72
CA MET A 44 1.57 -4.38 0.57
C MET A 44 3.01 -4.84 0.82
N THR A 45 3.86 -3.96 1.35
CA THR A 45 5.24 -4.32 1.66
C THR A 45 5.29 -5.43 2.71
N SER A 46 4.36 -5.42 3.67
CA SER A 46 4.32 -6.43 4.73
C SER A 46 3.98 -7.82 4.21
N VAL A 47 3.42 -7.93 3.01
CA VAL A 47 3.24 -9.23 2.35
C VAL A 47 4.60 -9.82 1.99
N VAL A 48 5.55 -8.98 1.61
CA VAL A 48 6.89 -9.40 1.17
C VAL A 48 7.82 -9.64 2.35
N THR A 49 7.88 -8.69 3.28
CA THR A 49 8.80 -8.76 4.42
C THR A 49 8.27 -7.89 5.56
N PRO A 50 8.59 -8.22 6.83
CA PRO A 50 8.21 -7.34 7.94
C PRO A 50 8.83 -5.96 7.80
N LEU A 51 8.03 -4.92 8.00
CA LEU A 51 8.50 -3.54 7.88
C LEU A 51 9.65 -3.23 8.82
N GLY A 52 9.65 -3.85 10.00
CA GLY A 52 10.70 -3.63 10.99
C GLY A 52 12.06 -4.11 10.57
N SER A 53 12.15 -4.97 9.54
CA SER A 53 13.43 -5.44 9.02
C SER A 53 14.05 -4.49 7.99
N LEU A 54 13.34 -3.42 7.62
CA LEU A 54 13.79 -2.49 6.59
C LEU A 54 14.36 -1.22 7.22
N SER A 55 15.33 -0.63 6.54
CA SER A 55 15.90 0.67 6.89
C SER A 55 15.58 1.69 5.80
N ALA A 56 15.43 2.94 6.19
CA ALA A 56 15.07 4.02 5.27
C ALA A 56 16.34 4.73 4.77
N LYS A 57 17.17 4.00 4.02
CA LYS A 57 18.50 4.49 3.62
C LYS A 57 18.50 5.29 2.34
N GLU A 58 17.61 4.96 1.40
CA GLU A 58 17.57 5.58 0.08
C GLU A 58 16.17 6.13 -0.18
N THR A 59 16.11 7.20 -0.95
CA THR A 59 14.85 7.87 -1.31
C THR A 59 14.58 7.68 -2.79
N THR A 60 13.33 7.34 -3.12
CA THR A 60 12.86 7.29 -4.50
C THR A 60 11.63 8.18 -4.61
N ARG A 61 11.51 8.92 -5.71
CA ARG A 61 10.36 9.77 -5.97
C ARG A 61 9.45 9.14 -7.01
N ILE A 62 8.16 9.25 -6.75
CA ILE A 62 7.13 8.67 -7.61
C ILE A 62 6.12 9.74 -7.96
N ARG A 63 5.68 9.74 -9.22
CA ARG A 63 4.61 10.62 -9.69
C ARG A 63 3.62 9.79 -10.49
N CYS A 64 2.34 9.94 -10.16
CA CYS A 64 1.25 9.31 -10.91
C CYS A 64 0.19 10.35 -11.24
N GLN A 65 -0.55 10.12 -12.31
CA GLN A 65 -1.67 10.97 -12.69
C GLN A 65 -2.76 10.07 -13.26
N ALA A 66 -3.99 10.27 -12.77
CA ALA A 66 -5.11 9.43 -13.17
C ALA A 66 -6.41 10.21 -13.04
N PRO A 67 -7.48 9.80 -13.78
CA PRO A 67 -8.73 10.58 -13.80
C PRO A 67 -9.53 10.51 -12.50
N ASN A 68 -9.28 9.52 -11.63
CA ASN A 68 -9.98 9.40 -10.36
C ASN A 68 -9.10 8.72 -9.33
N LEU A 69 -9.53 8.75 -8.06
CA LEU A 69 -8.73 8.23 -6.95
C LEU A 69 -8.54 6.72 -7.02
N GLU A 70 -9.53 5.98 -7.52
CA GLU A 70 -9.42 4.53 -7.62
C GLU A 70 -8.29 4.13 -8.57
N ILE A 71 -8.28 4.71 -9.75
CA ILE A 71 -7.22 4.43 -10.72
C ILE A 71 -5.88 4.94 -10.21
N LEU A 72 -5.88 6.11 -9.59
CA LEU A 72 -4.66 6.68 -9.01
C LEU A 72 -4.06 5.75 -7.95
N PHE A 73 -4.91 5.10 -7.16
CA PHE A 73 -4.46 4.15 -6.14
C PHE A 73 -3.79 2.93 -6.76
N VAL A 74 -4.41 2.33 -7.79
CA VAL A 74 -3.82 1.17 -8.48
C VAL A 74 -2.50 1.58 -9.13
N ASP A 75 -2.45 2.75 -9.77
CA ASP A 75 -1.22 3.24 -10.38
C ASP A 75 -0.12 3.47 -9.34
N TRP A 76 -0.48 3.99 -8.17
CA TRP A 76 0.45 4.18 -7.05
C TRP A 76 1.10 2.86 -6.65
N LEU A 77 0.29 1.84 -6.41
CA LEU A 77 0.81 0.54 -5.99
C LEU A 77 1.65 -0.11 -7.09
N ASN A 78 1.21 -0.01 -8.34
CA ASN A 78 1.98 -0.56 -9.45
C ASN A 78 3.28 0.19 -9.67
N ALA A 79 3.32 1.49 -9.43
CA ALA A 79 4.56 2.26 -9.48
C ALA A 79 5.55 1.78 -8.42
N LEU A 80 5.06 1.49 -7.21
CA LEU A 80 5.91 0.93 -6.16
C LEU A 80 6.45 -0.45 -6.56
N ILE A 81 5.59 -1.31 -7.09
CA ILE A 81 6.01 -2.65 -7.53
C ILE A 81 7.08 -2.53 -8.63
N TYR A 82 6.89 -1.61 -9.56
CA TYR A 82 7.86 -1.35 -10.62
C TYR A 82 9.22 -0.93 -10.05
N GLU A 83 9.23 0.01 -9.10
CA GLU A 83 10.48 0.46 -8.49
C GLU A 83 11.14 -0.65 -7.68
N MET A 84 10.34 -1.45 -6.97
CA MET A 84 10.88 -2.61 -6.24
C MET A 84 11.59 -3.57 -7.19
N ALA A 85 10.97 -3.88 -8.33
CA ALA A 85 11.50 -4.86 -9.27
C ALA A 85 12.71 -4.32 -10.01
N THR A 86 12.65 -3.09 -10.52
CA THR A 86 13.71 -2.54 -11.37
C THR A 86 14.92 -2.09 -10.56
N ARG A 87 14.73 -1.65 -9.32
CA ARG A 87 15.82 -1.19 -8.47
C ARG A 87 16.24 -2.21 -7.43
N GLN A 88 15.56 -3.35 -7.34
CA GLN A 88 15.81 -4.37 -6.33
C GLN A 88 15.74 -3.76 -4.94
N MET A 89 14.66 -3.03 -4.65
CA MET A 89 14.46 -2.31 -3.39
C MET A 89 13.18 -2.74 -2.71
N LEU A 90 13.15 -2.53 -1.39
CA LEU A 90 11.93 -2.61 -0.59
C LEU A 90 11.79 -1.30 0.18
N PHE A 91 10.59 -0.78 0.27
CA PHE A 91 10.32 0.53 0.88
C PHE A 91 9.61 0.35 2.21
N ARG A 92 9.95 1.19 3.16
CA ARG A 92 9.42 1.18 4.51
C ARG A 92 8.58 2.41 4.82
N ASP A 93 9.02 3.58 4.38
CA ASP A 93 8.36 4.86 4.68
C ASP A 93 7.81 5.46 3.40
N PHE A 94 6.62 6.03 3.50
CA PHE A 94 5.88 6.55 2.35
C PHE A 94 5.30 7.90 2.72
N HIS A 95 5.54 8.91 1.88
CA HIS A 95 4.95 10.24 2.03
C HIS A 95 4.24 10.57 0.74
N VAL A 96 2.91 10.62 0.79
CA VAL A 96 2.06 10.79 -0.39
C VAL A 96 1.35 12.13 -0.31
N ASP A 97 1.47 12.90 -1.38
CA ASP A 97 0.76 14.15 -1.57
C ASP A 97 -0.11 14.03 -2.81
N ILE A 98 -1.42 14.17 -2.64
CA ILE A 98 -2.38 14.11 -3.74
C ILE A 98 -2.97 15.51 -3.92
N ASN A 99 -2.81 16.05 -5.13
CA ASN A 99 -3.31 17.36 -5.48
C ASN A 99 -4.08 17.24 -6.79
N GLY A 100 -5.42 17.27 -6.68
CA GLY A 100 -6.27 17.02 -7.83
C GLY A 100 -6.10 15.60 -8.35
N ASP A 101 -5.70 15.46 -9.60
CA ASP A 101 -5.50 14.16 -10.25
C ASP A 101 -4.04 13.70 -10.24
N VAL A 102 -3.17 14.43 -9.54
CA VAL A 102 -1.74 14.13 -9.50
C VAL A 102 -1.32 13.67 -8.11
N LEU A 103 -0.60 12.56 -8.07
CA LEU A 103 0.03 12.06 -6.86
C LEU A 103 1.53 12.26 -6.98
N ARG A 104 2.15 12.82 -5.94
CA ARG A 104 3.60 12.87 -5.80
C ARG A 104 3.96 12.24 -4.48
N ALA A 105 5.01 11.43 -4.50
CA ALA A 105 5.43 10.73 -3.29
C ALA A 105 6.92 10.65 -3.17
N GLU A 106 7.38 10.61 -1.91
CA GLU A 106 8.75 10.20 -1.58
C GLU A 106 8.66 8.94 -0.78
N VAL A 107 9.41 7.92 -1.19
CA VAL A 107 9.43 6.64 -0.51
C VAL A 107 10.86 6.32 -0.13
N HIS A 108 11.02 5.72 1.04
CA HIS A 108 12.33 5.47 1.62
C HIS A 108 12.47 4.00 1.95
N GLY A 109 13.60 3.42 1.57
CA GLY A 109 13.85 2.02 1.81
C GLY A 109 15.29 1.66 1.60
N GLU A 110 15.53 0.40 1.29
CA GLU A 110 16.90 -0.10 1.06
C GLU A 110 16.86 -1.20 0.02
N ARG A 111 18.04 -1.54 -0.50
CA ARG A 111 18.16 -2.61 -1.47
C ARG A 111 17.85 -3.95 -0.81
N VAL A 112 17.25 -4.84 -1.57
CA VAL A 112 16.94 -6.18 -1.10
C VAL A 112 18.22 -6.92 -0.78
N ASP A 113 18.25 -7.49 0.43
CA ASP A 113 19.29 -8.43 0.86
C ASP A 113 18.52 -9.69 1.25
N VAL A 114 18.61 -10.73 0.41
CA VAL A 114 17.81 -11.93 0.57
C VAL A 114 18.04 -12.58 1.93
N GLY A 115 19.31 -12.59 2.39
CA GLY A 115 19.63 -13.19 3.67
C GLY A 115 19.09 -12.43 4.87
N HIS A 116 18.96 -11.10 4.75
CA HIS A 116 18.45 -10.25 5.82
C HIS A 116 16.93 -10.09 5.76
N HIS A 117 16.39 -9.82 4.56
CA HIS A 117 14.97 -9.51 4.43
C HIS A 117 14.09 -10.73 4.29
N GLU A 118 14.63 -11.83 3.75
CA GLU A 118 13.91 -13.09 3.54
C GLU A 118 12.55 -12.86 2.87
N PRO A 119 12.54 -12.30 1.65
CA PRO A 119 11.27 -11.99 0.98
C PRO A 119 10.42 -13.26 0.81
N ALA A 120 9.16 -13.19 1.25
CA ALA A 120 8.26 -14.34 1.24
C ALA A 120 7.65 -14.60 -0.14
N VAL A 121 7.32 -13.52 -0.86
CA VAL A 121 6.66 -13.61 -2.17
C VAL A 121 7.16 -12.51 -3.07
N GLU A 122 6.88 -12.66 -4.37
CA GLU A 122 7.10 -11.61 -5.35
C GLU A 122 5.75 -10.98 -5.69
N LEU A 123 5.67 -9.67 -5.63
CA LEU A 123 4.46 -8.94 -6.01
C LEU A 123 4.43 -8.81 -7.53
N LYS A 124 3.35 -9.24 -8.16
CA LYS A 124 3.23 -9.21 -9.61
C LYS A 124 2.50 -7.97 -10.10
N GLY A 125 1.51 -7.51 -9.36
CA GLY A 125 0.78 -6.31 -9.74
C GLY A 125 -0.43 -6.07 -8.86
N ALA A 126 -0.80 -4.80 -8.75
CA ALA A 126 -2.06 -4.40 -8.13
C ALA A 126 -3.17 -4.51 -9.18
N THR A 127 -4.35 -4.90 -8.75
CA THR A 127 -5.49 -5.13 -9.64
C THR A 127 -6.68 -4.26 -9.25
N MET A 128 -7.70 -4.27 -10.08
CA MET A 128 -8.95 -3.56 -9.80
C MET A 128 -9.95 -4.43 -9.05
N THR A 129 -9.54 -5.63 -8.64
CA THR A 129 -10.40 -6.52 -7.85
C THR A 129 -10.56 -5.94 -6.44
N GLU A 130 -11.80 -5.86 -5.97
CA GLU A 130 -12.15 -5.28 -4.66
C GLU A 130 -11.67 -3.83 -4.50
N LEU A 131 -11.50 -3.12 -5.60
CA LEU A 131 -10.97 -1.76 -5.60
C LEU A 131 -11.98 -0.80 -4.97
N LYS A 132 -11.53 -0.11 -3.92
CA LYS A 132 -12.31 0.93 -3.25
C LYS A 132 -11.38 2.02 -2.75
N VAL A 133 -11.77 3.27 -2.97
CA VAL A 133 -11.14 4.42 -2.34
C VAL A 133 -12.24 5.39 -1.95
N GLY A 134 -12.35 5.70 -0.67
CA GLY A 134 -13.38 6.62 -0.19
C GLY A 134 -13.40 6.68 1.32
N ARG A 135 -14.37 7.44 1.85
CA ARG A 135 -14.55 7.54 3.29
C ARG A 135 -15.41 6.40 3.79
N GLY A 136 -14.97 5.79 4.88
CA GLY A 136 -15.76 4.80 5.59
C GLY A 136 -16.79 5.45 6.50
N LYS A 137 -17.56 4.60 7.19
CA LYS A 137 -18.63 5.07 8.07
C LYS A 137 -18.10 5.88 9.25
N ASP A 138 -16.89 5.60 9.69
CA ASP A 138 -16.25 6.29 10.81
C ASP A 138 -15.56 7.59 10.38
N GLY A 139 -15.68 7.97 9.11
CA GLY A 139 -15.07 9.19 8.60
C GLY A 139 -13.65 9.03 8.13
N ARG A 140 -13.01 7.90 8.39
CA ARG A 140 -11.65 7.66 7.88
C ARG A 140 -11.69 7.30 6.41
N TRP A 141 -10.64 7.66 5.72
CA TRP A 141 -10.43 7.21 4.35
C TRP A 141 -9.99 5.75 4.34
N ILE A 142 -10.43 5.02 3.31
CA ILE A 142 -10.06 3.64 3.06
C ILE A 142 -9.59 3.54 1.62
N ALA A 143 -8.47 2.83 1.42
CA ALA A 143 -7.98 2.51 0.08
C ALA A 143 -7.64 1.03 0.06
N GLN A 144 -8.24 0.27 -0.86
CA GLN A 144 -8.03 -1.18 -0.91
C GLN A 144 -8.09 -1.72 -2.33
N CYS A 145 -7.39 -2.79 -2.56
CA CYS A 145 -7.52 -3.64 -3.74
C CYS A 145 -6.84 -4.98 -3.48
N VAL A 146 -6.96 -5.89 -4.44
CA VAL A 146 -6.25 -7.18 -4.40
C VAL A 146 -4.95 -7.05 -5.18
N VAL A 147 -3.87 -7.60 -4.62
CA VAL A 147 -2.55 -7.62 -5.24
C VAL A 147 -2.22 -9.06 -5.61
N ASP A 148 -1.82 -9.28 -6.86
CA ASP A 148 -1.39 -10.59 -7.35
C ASP A 148 0.01 -10.90 -6.83
N VAL A 149 0.17 -12.13 -6.37
CA VAL A 149 1.46 -12.62 -5.85
C VAL A 149 1.94 -13.87 -6.56
#